data_2b779a0831a99253b2bf6eafb7785fd6
#
_entry.id   2b779a0831a99253b2bf6eafb7785fd6
#
_cell.length_a   1.000
_cell.length_b   1.000
_cell.length_c   1.000
_cell.angle_alpha   90.00
_cell.angle_beta   90.00
_cell.angle_gamma   90.00
#
_symmetry.space_group_name_H-M   'P 1'
#
loop_
_entity.id
_entity.type
_entity.pdbx_description
1 polymer ?
#
loop_
_entity_poly.entity_id
_entity_poly.type
_entity_poly.pdbx_seq_one_letter_code
_entity_poly.pdbx_strand_id
1 'polypeptide(L)'
;MTDLNSDIIHDTSYIIIDKLKSFPHQQTNLLDVRICGFDLDGTIITTSSGNTFPKNESDWKFMFDNVLQVLHNLYMSGHVIIIFTNQSKLEKSADNHILNRIIHILNALTSANIKFMCFIAKDKNHYRKPMTGMYDLCINSLMKKGMMKFSRAHSFFCGDALGRKKDFADSDLKFA
;
A
#
# COMPACT_ATOMS: atom_id res chain seq x y z
N MET A 1 5.62 -14.81 -17.28
CA MET A 1 4.59 -13.77 -16.96
C MET A 1 3.69 -14.37 -15.91
N THR A 2 3.79 -13.95 -14.66
CA THR A 2 2.89 -14.39 -13.58
C THR A 2 1.55 -13.70 -13.80
N ASP A 3 0.49 -14.49 -13.83
CA ASP A 3 -0.88 -14.03 -14.04
C ASP A 3 -1.28 -13.03 -12.93
N LEU A 4 -1.39 -11.75 -13.28
CA LEU A 4 -1.73 -10.66 -12.37
C LEU A 4 -3.16 -10.78 -11.82
N ASN A 5 -4.05 -11.48 -12.54
CA ASN A 5 -5.47 -11.54 -12.20
C ASN A 5 -5.77 -12.40 -10.97
N SER A 6 -4.94 -13.39 -10.63
CA SER A 6 -5.17 -14.26 -9.46
C SER A 6 -4.90 -13.58 -8.11
N ASP A 7 -4.22 -12.43 -8.12
CA ASP A 7 -3.77 -11.75 -6.91
C ASP A 7 -4.60 -10.49 -6.59
N ILE A 8 -5.66 -10.21 -7.38
CA ILE A 8 -6.49 -9.00 -7.23
C ILE A 8 -7.90 -9.38 -6.78
N ILE A 9 -8.32 -8.84 -5.65
CA ILE A 9 -9.69 -8.91 -5.15
C ILE A 9 -10.36 -7.57 -5.41
N HIS A 10 -11.45 -7.59 -6.19
CA HIS A 10 -12.28 -6.42 -6.45
C HIS A 10 -13.56 -6.47 -5.62
N ASP A 11 -13.80 -5.42 -4.85
CA ASP A 11 -15.08 -5.13 -4.19
C ASP A 11 -15.65 -3.81 -4.74
N THR A 12 -16.91 -3.51 -4.45
CA THR A 12 -17.52 -2.24 -4.85
C THR A 12 -16.78 -1.03 -4.27
N SER A 13 -16.30 -1.12 -3.05
CA SER A 13 -15.73 -0.02 -2.28
C SER A 13 -14.21 -0.04 -2.14
N TYR A 14 -13.56 -1.17 -2.44
CA TYR A 14 -12.11 -1.32 -2.32
C TYR A 14 -11.54 -2.32 -3.33
N ILE A 15 -10.20 -2.29 -3.47
CA ILE A 15 -9.43 -3.30 -4.20
C ILE A 15 -8.29 -3.76 -3.28
N ILE A 16 -8.02 -5.07 -3.28
CA ILE A 16 -6.83 -5.65 -2.62
C ILE A 16 -5.95 -6.28 -3.71
N ILE A 17 -4.68 -5.91 -3.73
CA ILE A 17 -3.65 -6.53 -4.57
C ILE A 17 -2.68 -7.25 -3.64
N ASP A 18 -2.66 -8.59 -3.72
CA ASP A 18 -1.90 -9.43 -2.81
C ASP A 18 -0.68 -10.04 -3.52
N LYS A 19 0.49 -9.51 -3.26
CA LYS A 19 1.79 -10.04 -3.70
C LYS A 19 2.55 -10.76 -2.58
N LEU A 20 1.92 -10.94 -1.41
CA LEU A 20 2.47 -11.66 -0.28
C LEU A 20 2.12 -13.15 -0.36
N LYS A 21 2.64 -13.87 -1.36
CA LYS A 21 2.36 -15.30 -1.59
C LYS A 21 2.91 -16.22 -0.49
N SER A 22 4.01 -15.82 0.13
CA SER A 22 4.62 -16.51 1.27
C SER A 22 5.41 -15.53 2.10
N PHE A 23 5.46 -15.75 3.41
CA PHE A 23 6.31 -14.96 4.29
C PHE A 23 7.78 -15.35 4.07
N PRO A 24 8.74 -14.40 3.97
CA PRO A 24 10.12 -14.69 3.57
C PRO A 24 10.88 -15.60 4.55
N HIS A 25 10.40 -15.72 5.76
CA HIS A 25 11.00 -16.59 6.77
C HIS A 25 9.93 -17.53 7.32
N GLN A 26 10.08 -18.83 7.03
CA GLN A 26 9.50 -19.92 7.81
C GLN A 26 10.06 -19.89 9.24
N GLN A 27 9.84 -18.83 9.98
CA GLN A 27 9.95 -18.85 11.42
C GLN A 27 8.62 -19.34 11.98
N THR A 28 8.42 -20.62 11.85
CA THR A 28 7.59 -21.38 12.77
C THR A 28 8.02 -21.00 14.17
N ASN A 29 7.06 -20.54 14.94
CA ASN A 29 7.09 -20.28 16.38
C ASN A 29 7.56 -18.90 16.83
N LEU A 30 6.57 -18.08 17.23
CA LEU A 30 6.62 -17.08 18.30
C LEU A 30 7.04 -15.65 17.99
N LEU A 31 7.39 -15.28 16.79
CA LEU A 31 7.65 -13.84 16.54
C LEU A 31 6.35 -13.13 16.10
N ASP A 32 6.04 -12.06 16.79
CA ASP A 32 4.94 -11.18 16.43
C ASP A 32 5.16 -10.58 15.04
N VAL A 33 4.14 -10.60 14.20
CA VAL A 33 4.16 -9.99 12.87
C VAL A 33 4.36 -8.48 13.01
N ARG A 34 5.37 -7.94 12.33
CA ARG A 34 5.69 -6.52 12.29
C ARG A 34 5.22 -5.93 10.98
N ILE A 35 4.30 -4.97 11.03
CA ILE A 35 3.72 -4.33 9.86
C ILE A 35 4.40 -2.99 9.62
N CYS A 36 4.90 -2.77 8.39
CA CYS A 36 5.29 -1.46 7.89
C CYS A 36 4.23 -0.99 6.90
N GLY A 37 3.34 -0.11 7.35
CA GLY A 37 2.30 0.50 6.53
C GLY A 37 2.81 1.76 5.84
N PHE A 38 2.42 1.97 4.59
CA PHE A 38 2.78 3.15 3.80
C PHE A 38 1.56 3.69 3.06
N ASP A 39 1.43 5.01 3.01
CA ASP A 39 0.67 5.64 1.95
C ASP A 39 1.41 5.52 0.60
N LEU A 40 0.70 5.74 -0.51
CA LEU A 40 1.28 5.63 -1.84
C LEU A 40 1.70 6.99 -2.41
N ASP A 41 0.74 7.89 -2.61
CA ASP A 41 0.94 9.17 -3.29
C ASP A 41 1.53 10.23 -2.33
N GLY A 42 2.71 10.76 -2.62
CA GLY A 42 3.43 11.68 -1.73
C GLY A 42 4.33 10.97 -0.71
N THR A 43 4.31 9.64 -0.64
CA THR A 43 5.10 8.83 0.28
C THR A 43 6.03 7.87 -0.46
N ILE A 44 5.48 6.85 -1.16
CA ILE A 44 6.29 5.94 -1.99
C ILE A 44 6.61 6.59 -3.34
N ILE A 45 5.63 7.27 -3.93
CA ILE A 45 5.75 7.89 -5.25
C ILE A 45 5.33 9.35 -5.24
N THR A 46 5.74 10.06 -6.29
CA THR A 46 5.23 11.38 -6.67
C THR A 46 5.00 11.43 -8.18
N THR A 47 4.41 12.52 -8.70
CA THR A 47 4.28 12.72 -10.15
C THR A 47 5.62 13.07 -10.77
N SER A 48 5.93 12.53 -11.95
CA SER A 48 7.10 12.93 -12.74
C SER A 48 6.97 14.34 -13.29
N SER A 49 5.74 14.75 -13.59
CA SER A 49 5.42 16.07 -14.13
C SER A 49 5.52 17.20 -13.11
N GLY A 50 5.60 16.90 -11.79
CA GLY A 50 5.54 17.87 -10.72
C GLY A 50 4.14 18.43 -10.44
N ASN A 51 3.10 17.94 -11.12
CA ASN A 51 1.72 18.33 -10.82
C ASN A 51 1.20 17.62 -9.56
N THR A 52 0.21 18.22 -8.90
CA THR A 52 -0.48 17.60 -7.74
C THR A 52 -1.15 16.28 -8.11
N PHE A 53 -1.69 16.18 -9.33
CA PHE A 53 -2.35 14.96 -9.82
C PHE A 53 -1.65 14.45 -11.08
N PRO A 54 -1.56 13.12 -11.25
CA PRO A 54 -0.93 12.52 -12.42
C PRO A 54 -1.73 12.85 -13.70
N LYS A 55 -1.02 13.09 -14.80
CA LYS A 55 -1.60 13.37 -16.12
C LYS A 55 -2.06 12.10 -16.83
N ASN A 56 -1.35 10.97 -16.61
CA ASN A 56 -1.60 9.66 -17.22
C ASN A 56 -1.00 8.56 -16.36
N GLU A 57 -1.09 7.32 -16.81
CA GLU A 57 -0.60 6.12 -16.12
C GLU A 57 0.92 6.06 -15.95
N SER A 58 1.69 6.77 -16.80
CA SER A 58 3.15 6.81 -16.74
C SER A 58 3.70 8.00 -15.95
N ASP A 59 2.82 8.94 -15.51
CA ASP A 59 3.22 10.14 -14.78
C ASP A 59 3.45 9.85 -13.29
N TRP A 60 4.52 9.08 -13.02
CA TRP A 60 4.98 8.81 -11.67
C TRP A 60 6.48 8.54 -11.62
N LYS A 61 7.07 8.75 -10.48
CA LYS A 61 8.43 8.33 -10.10
C LYS A 61 8.45 8.02 -8.61
N PHE A 62 9.46 7.29 -8.14
CA PHE A 62 9.66 7.15 -6.69
C PHE A 62 9.90 8.51 -6.05
N MET A 63 9.38 8.68 -4.82
CA MET A 63 9.50 9.93 -4.06
C MET A 63 10.95 10.28 -3.78
N PHE A 64 11.77 9.25 -3.48
CA PHE A 64 13.21 9.36 -3.23
C PHE A 64 13.95 8.23 -3.96
N ASP A 65 15.21 8.45 -4.30
CA ASP A 65 16.04 7.49 -5.05
C ASP A 65 16.23 6.16 -4.29
N ASN A 66 16.17 6.18 -2.96
CA ASN A 66 16.38 5.02 -2.11
C ASN A 66 15.11 4.28 -1.68
N VAL A 67 13.92 4.64 -2.18
CA VAL A 67 12.64 4.01 -1.79
C VAL A 67 12.70 2.48 -1.93
N LEU A 68 13.13 1.98 -3.08
CA LEU A 68 13.24 0.53 -3.32
C LEU A 68 14.19 -0.14 -2.34
N GLN A 69 15.33 0.48 -2.07
CA GLN A 69 16.32 -0.05 -1.11
C GLN A 69 15.76 -0.11 0.32
N VAL A 70 15.04 0.94 0.75
CA VAL A 70 14.43 0.99 2.08
C VAL A 70 13.36 -0.08 2.22
N LEU A 71 12.42 -0.19 1.26
CA LEU A 71 11.38 -1.20 1.29
C LEU A 71 11.95 -2.63 1.24
N HIS A 72 12.99 -2.86 0.41
CA HIS A 72 13.66 -4.14 0.34
C HIS A 72 14.32 -4.51 1.68
N ASN A 73 15.03 -3.58 2.32
CA ASN A 73 15.68 -3.81 3.62
C ASN A 73 14.64 -4.12 4.72
N LEU A 74 13.51 -3.41 4.76
CA LEU A 74 12.42 -3.69 5.69
C LEU A 74 11.85 -5.09 5.45
N TYR A 75 11.59 -5.46 4.19
CA TYR A 75 11.12 -6.80 3.83
C TYR A 75 12.12 -7.87 4.27
N MET A 76 13.42 -7.70 3.97
CA MET A 76 14.49 -8.63 4.36
C MET A 76 14.69 -8.73 5.87
N SER A 77 14.38 -7.68 6.63
CA SER A 77 14.38 -7.70 8.10
C SER A 77 13.13 -8.34 8.72
N GLY A 78 12.25 -8.92 7.89
CA GLY A 78 11.07 -9.68 8.33
C GLY A 78 9.83 -8.82 8.61
N HIS A 79 9.76 -7.60 8.08
CA HIS A 79 8.53 -6.81 8.13
C HIS A 79 7.58 -7.17 6.98
N VAL A 80 6.29 -7.10 7.25
CA VAL A 80 5.24 -7.19 6.23
C VAL A 80 4.99 -5.79 5.67
N ILE A 81 5.25 -5.60 4.38
CA ILE A 81 5.05 -4.33 3.70
C ILE A 81 3.58 -4.23 3.28
N ILE A 82 2.89 -3.20 3.76
CA ILE A 82 1.49 -2.93 3.43
C ILE A 82 1.37 -1.52 2.86
N ILE A 83 0.64 -1.38 1.76
CA ILE A 83 0.32 -0.09 1.15
C ILE A 83 -1.16 0.19 1.37
N PHE A 84 -1.50 1.37 1.91
CA PHE A 84 -2.87 1.84 2.11
C PHE A 84 -3.08 3.15 1.35
N THR A 85 -3.87 3.13 0.28
CA THR A 85 -4.06 4.32 -0.55
C THR A 85 -5.52 4.68 -0.78
N ASN A 86 -5.80 5.98 -0.79
CA ASN A 86 -7.11 6.57 -1.06
C ASN A 86 -7.21 6.99 -2.53
N GLN A 87 -8.03 6.32 -3.34
CA GLN A 87 -8.13 6.51 -4.79
C GLN A 87 -9.58 6.80 -5.25
N SER A 88 -10.19 7.86 -4.72
CA SER A 88 -11.62 8.18 -4.95
C SER A 88 -12.01 8.53 -6.40
N LYS A 89 -11.06 8.65 -7.31
CA LYS A 89 -11.33 8.86 -8.74
C LYS A 89 -11.35 7.57 -9.56
N LEU A 90 -11.05 6.44 -8.94
CA LEU A 90 -10.88 5.16 -9.62
C LEU A 90 -12.16 4.67 -10.32
N GLU A 91 -13.35 4.94 -9.74
CA GLU A 91 -14.64 4.57 -10.33
C GLU A 91 -15.12 5.54 -11.43
N LYS A 92 -14.62 6.78 -11.42
CA LYS A 92 -15.08 7.85 -12.32
C LYS A 92 -14.33 7.87 -13.65
N SER A 93 -13.27 7.08 -13.78
CA SER A 93 -12.45 7.03 -14.98
C SER A 93 -12.89 5.88 -15.87
N ALA A 94 -13.51 6.18 -17.01
CA ALA A 94 -13.87 5.20 -18.02
C ALA A 94 -12.67 4.37 -18.52
N ASP A 95 -11.45 4.91 -18.39
CA ASP A 95 -10.22 4.34 -18.98
C ASP A 95 -9.33 3.59 -17.98
N ASN A 96 -9.73 3.43 -16.71
CA ASN A 96 -8.92 2.73 -15.68
C ASN A 96 -7.44 3.16 -15.55
N HIS A 97 -7.05 4.33 -16.14
CA HIS A 97 -5.65 4.78 -16.13
C HIS A 97 -5.08 4.93 -14.71
N ILE A 98 -5.92 5.22 -13.70
CA ILE A 98 -5.50 5.28 -12.31
C ILE A 98 -5.10 3.89 -11.80
N LEU A 99 -5.91 2.87 -12.08
CA LEU A 99 -5.60 1.49 -11.71
C LEU A 99 -4.35 1.00 -12.46
N ASN A 100 -4.25 1.28 -13.75
CA ASN A 100 -3.07 0.94 -14.55
C ASN A 100 -1.80 1.57 -13.96
N ARG A 101 -1.85 2.86 -13.56
CA ARG A 101 -0.74 3.52 -12.89
C ARG A 101 -0.34 2.78 -11.61
N ILE A 102 -1.29 2.42 -10.78
CA ILE A 102 -1.02 1.67 -9.54
C ILE A 102 -0.38 0.33 -9.88
N ILE A 103 -0.90 -0.41 -10.86
CA ILE A 103 -0.34 -1.68 -11.30
C ILE A 103 1.10 -1.52 -11.80
N HIS A 104 1.43 -0.48 -12.58
CA HIS A 104 2.80 -0.19 -13.03
C HIS A 104 3.75 0.03 -11.84
N ILE A 105 3.32 0.80 -10.84
CA ILE A 105 4.10 1.05 -9.61
C ILE A 105 4.34 -0.26 -8.84
N LEU A 106 3.28 -1.03 -8.62
CA LEU A 106 3.36 -2.30 -7.88
C LEU A 106 4.20 -3.35 -8.61
N ASN A 107 4.21 -3.34 -9.95
CA ASN A 107 5.11 -4.17 -10.75
C ASN A 107 6.57 -3.78 -10.56
N ALA A 108 6.88 -2.49 -10.43
CA ALA A 108 8.25 -2.04 -10.13
C ALA A 108 8.72 -2.56 -8.75
N LEU A 109 7.85 -2.55 -7.72
CA LEU A 109 8.16 -3.15 -6.42
C LEU A 109 8.36 -4.67 -6.53
N THR A 110 7.51 -5.36 -7.28
CA THR A 110 7.62 -6.81 -7.51
C THR A 110 8.93 -7.17 -8.22
N SER A 111 9.33 -6.38 -9.22
CA SER A 111 10.59 -6.55 -9.95
C SER A 111 11.83 -6.34 -9.06
N ALA A 112 11.69 -5.56 -7.99
CA ALA A 112 12.71 -5.41 -6.95
C ALA A 112 12.65 -6.51 -5.87
N ASN A 113 11.91 -7.62 -6.11
CA ASN A 113 11.70 -8.74 -5.18
C ASN A 113 11.08 -8.34 -3.83
N ILE A 114 10.35 -7.24 -3.77
CA ILE A 114 9.60 -6.82 -2.59
C ILE A 114 8.24 -7.52 -2.60
N LYS A 115 7.88 -8.20 -1.50
CA LYS A 115 6.53 -8.77 -1.31
C LYS A 115 5.71 -7.83 -0.45
N PHE A 116 4.47 -7.61 -0.83
CA PHE A 116 3.59 -6.65 -0.18
C PHE A 116 2.11 -7.01 -0.38
N MET A 117 1.25 -6.34 0.37
CA MET A 117 -0.17 -6.21 0.03
C MET A 117 -0.50 -4.73 -0.17
N CYS A 118 -1.40 -4.43 -1.10
CA CYS A 118 -1.90 -3.09 -1.35
C CYS A 118 -3.42 -3.04 -1.18
N PHE A 119 -3.89 -2.14 -0.32
CA PHE A 119 -5.29 -1.88 -0.04
C PHE A 119 -5.66 -0.51 -0.62
N ILE A 120 -6.65 -0.48 -1.49
CA ILE A 120 -7.07 0.70 -2.25
C ILE A 120 -8.52 1.03 -1.89
N ALA A 121 -8.76 2.15 -1.21
CA ALA A 121 -10.11 2.65 -0.95
C ALA A 121 -10.58 3.46 -2.16
N LYS A 122 -11.70 3.05 -2.77
CA LYS A 122 -12.29 3.68 -3.96
C LYS A 122 -13.25 4.81 -3.59
N ASP A 123 -13.96 4.67 -2.47
CA ASP A 123 -15.04 5.54 -2.04
C ASP A 123 -14.73 6.34 -0.79
N LYS A 124 -15.59 7.32 -0.51
CA LYS A 124 -15.59 8.09 0.73
C LYS A 124 -16.42 7.40 1.83
N ASN A 125 -16.02 6.19 2.21
CA ASN A 125 -16.68 5.37 3.23
C ASN A 125 -15.68 4.95 4.33
N HIS A 126 -16.05 3.94 5.15
CA HIS A 126 -15.24 3.48 6.27
C HIS A 126 -13.89 2.83 5.87
N TYR A 127 -13.67 2.51 4.60
CA TYR A 127 -12.36 2.04 4.11
C TYR A 127 -11.38 3.18 3.85
N ARG A 128 -11.89 4.40 3.59
CA ARG A 128 -11.05 5.55 3.28
C ARG A 128 -10.35 6.08 4.52
N LYS A 129 -9.02 6.23 4.49
CA LYS A 129 -8.25 6.96 5.51
C LYS A 129 -8.85 8.36 5.74
N PRO A 130 -9.11 8.77 6.99
CA PRO A 130 -8.55 8.25 8.24
C PRO A 130 -9.32 7.09 8.89
N MET A 131 -10.37 6.57 8.28
CA MET A 131 -11.09 5.41 8.82
C MET A 131 -10.24 4.15 8.71
N THR A 132 -10.39 3.22 9.67
CA THR A 132 -9.54 2.03 9.83
C THR A 132 -9.94 0.83 8.98
N GLY A 133 -10.98 0.91 8.17
CA GLY A 133 -11.53 -0.24 7.43
C GLY A 133 -10.51 -0.97 6.54
N MET A 134 -9.56 -0.25 5.90
CA MET A 134 -8.47 -0.91 5.17
C MET A 134 -7.50 -1.66 6.10
N TYR A 135 -7.26 -1.13 7.31
CA TYR A 135 -6.45 -1.82 8.31
C TYR A 135 -7.13 -3.10 8.79
N ASP A 136 -8.43 -3.06 9.03
CA ASP A 136 -9.21 -4.24 9.45
C ASP A 136 -9.20 -5.32 8.35
N LEU A 137 -9.34 -4.93 7.08
CA LEU A 137 -9.16 -5.83 5.93
C LEU A 137 -7.75 -6.45 5.90
N CYS A 138 -6.73 -5.64 6.17
CA CYS A 138 -5.33 -6.08 6.21
C CYS A 138 -5.13 -7.15 7.28
N ILE A 139 -5.52 -6.88 8.52
CA ILE A 139 -5.41 -7.84 9.63
C ILE A 139 -6.14 -9.15 9.31
N ASN A 140 -7.39 -9.07 8.83
CA ASN A 140 -8.16 -10.25 8.43
C ASN A 140 -7.47 -11.05 7.32
N SER A 141 -6.87 -10.38 6.33
CA SER A 141 -6.15 -11.03 5.24
C SER A 141 -4.87 -11.72 5.73
N LEU A 142 -4.14 -11.09 6.64
CA LEU A 142 -2.95 -11.68 7.26
C LEU A 142 -3.30 -12.86 8.17
N MET A 143 -4.40 -12.77 8.93
CA MET A 143 -4.90 -13.87 9.75
C MET A 143 -5.28 -15.09 8.90
N LYS A 144 -5.93 -14.90 7.75
CA LYS A 144 -6.21 -15.97 6.78
C LYS A 144 -4.95 -16.64 6.24
N LYS A 145 -3.80 -15.96 6.27
CA LYS A 145 -2.48 -16.49 5.92
C LYS A 145 -1.76 -17.15 7.11
N GLY A 146 -2.42 -17.29 8.27
CA GLY A 146 -1.86 -17.92 9.47
C GLY A 146 -1.06 -16.95 10.37
N MET A 147 -1.08 -15.66 10.12
CA MET A 147 -0.41 -14.64 10.93
C MET A 147 -1.34 -14.21 12.07
N MET A 148 -1.17 -14.77 13.26
CA MET A 148 -2.13 -14.62 14.37
C MET A 148 -1.70 -13.61 15.43
N LYS A 149 -0.45 -13.17 15.44
CA LYS A 149 0.13 -12.31 16.46
C LYS A 149 0.82 -11.11 15.84
N PHE A 150 0.43 -9.91 16.25
CA PHE A 150 0.92 -8.66 15.67
C PHE A 150 1.62 -7.80 16.73
N SER A 151 2.82 -7.33 16.43
CA SER A 151 3.59 -6.44 17.31
C SER A 151 3.28 -4.99 16.99
N ARG A 152 2.47 -4.34 17.81
CA ARG A 152 2.24 -2.89 17.69
C ARG A 152 3.51 -2.08 17.95
N ALA A 153 4.33 -2.49 18.92
CA ALA A 153 5.56 -1.78 19.30
C ALA A 153 6.62 -1.75 18.18
N HIS A 154 6.56 -2.70 17.24
CA HIS A 154 7.51 -2.82 16.13
C HIS A 154 6.84 -2.64 14.76
N SER A 155 5.60 -2.15 14.75
CA SER A 155 4.87 -1.76 13.54
C SER A 155 4.79 -0.25 13.45
N PHE A 156 4.72 0.28 12.23
CA PHE A 156 4.57 1.71 12.01
C PHE A 156 3.79 1.99 10.72
N PHE A 157 3.31 3.22 10.60
CA PHE A 157 2.72 3.75 9.37
C PHE A 157 3.46 5.03 8.94
N CYS A 158 3.67 5.18 7.65
CA CYS A 158 4.33 6.32 7.02
C CYS A 158 3.42 6.93 5.96
N GLY A 159 3.18 8.23 6.04
CA GLY A 159 2.33 8.96 5.09
C GLY A 159 2.68 10.45 5.06
N ASP A 160 2.17 11.18 4.08
CA ASP A 160 2.44 12.62 3.87
C ASP A 160 1.34 13.54 4.39
N ALA A 161 0.10 13.05 4.53
CA ALA A 161 -1.07 13.82 4.99
C ALA A 161 -1.11 13.93 6.53
N LEU A 162 -0.24 14.78 7.10
CA LEU A 162 -0.02 14.91 8.54
C LEU A 162 -0.73 16.11 9.18
N GLY A 163 -1.51 16.90 8.41
CA GLY A 163 -2.20 18.10 8.90
C GLY A 163 -1.28 19.29 9.12
N ARG A 164 -0.08 19.31 8.56
CA ARG A 164 0.82 20.49 8.58
C ARG A 164 0.22 21.59 7.71
N LYS A 165 0.65 22.84 7.90
CA LYS A 165 0.11 24.03 7.22
C LYS A 165 0.03 23.90 5.68
N LYS A 166 0.88 23.09 5.06
CA LYS A 166 0.93 22.87 3.60
C LYS A 166 0.28 21.55 3.15
N ASP A 167 -0.10 20.69 4.08
CA ASP A 167 -0.75 19.43 3.76
C ASP A 167 -2.22 19.67 3.41
N PHE A 168 -2.74 18.96 2.43
CA PHE A 168 -4.15 19.10 2.05
C PHE A 168 -5.10 18.35 2.99
N ALA A 169 -4.59 17.48 3.86
CA ALA A 169 -5.34 16.65 4.80
C ALA A 169 -4.49 16.19 5.99
N ASP A 170 -5.13 15.58 6.98
CA ASP A 170 -4.50 14.93 8.15
C ASP A 170 -4.83 13.43 8.21
N SER A 171 -5.23 12.89 7.07
CA SER A 171 -5.77 11.53 6.99
C SER A 171 -4.78 10.44 7.37
N ASP A 172 -3.48 10.64 7.11
CA ASP A 172 -2.45 9.66 7.45
C ASP A 172 -2.09 9.72 8.93
N LEU A 173 -2.02 10.91 9.50
CA LEU A 173 -1.80 11.09 10.93
C LEU A 173 -2.89 10.43 11.77
N LYS A 174 -4.15 10.59 11.36
CA LYS A 174 -5.30 10.01 12.07
C LYS A 174 -5.49 8.52 11.80
N PHE A 175 -4.95 8.01 10.70
CA PHE A 175 -4.99 6.59 10.37
C PHE A 175 -3.92 5.79 11.13
N ALA A 176 -2.75 6.38 11.40
CA ALA A 176 -1.64 5.77 12.12
C ALA A 176 -1.99 5.47 13.59
#